data_104714398a2499b4f4924e6eadbbb1dc
#
_entry.id   104714398a2499b4f4924e6eadbbb1dc
#
_cell.length_a   1.000
_cell.length_b   1.000
_cell.length_c   1.000
_cell.angle_alpha   90.00
_cell.angle_beta   90.00
_cell.angle_gamma   90.00
#
_symmetry.space_group_name_H-M   'P 1'
#
loop_
_entity.id
_entity.type
_entity.pdbx_description
1 polymer ?
#
loop_
_entity_poly.entity_id
_entity_poly.type
_entity_poly.pdbx_seq_one_letter_code
_entity_poly.pdbx_strand_id
1 'polypeptide(L)'
;AAPRRTIILVAALGIIIGSLFSSGMMEIARSGVFMPAQFTFHDIMLIFLAVMLTDVILLDVFNTFGLPTSTTVSIVFELLGGAVAVALFKIWSAEPGAAQELSSYINSSKALAIISGIFSSVFVAFICGITVMWISRLIFSFNYKKSFKYLGAVWCGLALTAITYFAIFKGLKGSTLVTKDMIRHLDAHIWLYVCCSLVSVSYTHLTLP
;
A
#
# COMPACT_ATOMS: atom_id res chain seq x y z
N ALA A 1 -22.94 -17.93 -3.11
CA ALA A 1 -22.42 -16.67 -2.53
C ALA A 1 -22.14 -16.89 -1.06
N ALA A 2 -20.97 -16.45 -0.57
CA ALA A 2 -20.60 -16.60 0.84
C ALA A 2 -21.54 -15.78 1.75
N PRO A 3 -21.92 -16.26 2.93
CA PRO A 3 -22.78 -15.52 3.85
C PRO A 3 -22.02 -14.28 4.38
N ARG A 4 -22.76 -13.18 4.59
CA ARG A 4 -22.23 -11.89 5.02
C ARG A 4 -21.31 -12.00 6.27
N ARG A 5 -21.66 -12.86 7.21
CA ARG A 5 -20.85 -13.10 8.42
C ARG A 5 -19.46 -13.64 8.11
N THR A 6 -19.35 -14.59 7.18
CA THR A 6 -18.07 -15.15 6.75
C THR A 6 -17.20 -14.10 6.06
N ILE A 7 -17.80 -13.25 5.22
CA ILE A 7 -17.09 -12.16 4.54
C ILE A 7 -16.50 -11.18 5.56
N ILE A 8 -17.30 -10.78 6.55
CA ILE A 8 -16.86 -9.86 7.61
C ILE A 8 -15.75 -10.48 8.46
N LEU A 9 -15.88 -11.76 8.85
CA LEU A 9 -14.85 -12.46 9.63
C LEU A 9 -13.53 -12.56 8.87
N VAL A 10 -13.56 -12.96 7.61
CA VAL A 10 -12.35 -13.07 6.79
C VAL A 10 -11.71 -11.70 6.58
N ALA A 11 -12.50 -10.66 6.31
CA ALA A 11 -12.00 -9.29 6.18
C ALA A 11 -11.38 -8.79 7.49
N ALA A 12 -12.02 -9.00 8.63
CA ALA A 12 -11.49 -8.60 9.94
C ALA A 12 -10.17 -9.31 10.26
N LEU A 13 -10.07 -10.61 10.01
CA LEU A 13 -8.83 -11.37 10.18
C LEU A 13 -7.73 -10.86 9.24
N GLY A 14 -8.07 -10.55 7.98
CA GLY A 14 -7.13 -9.96 7.03
C GLY A 14 -6.59 -8.62 7.49
N ILE A 15 -7.43 -7.74 8.03
CA ILE A 15 -7.03 -6.44 8.57
C ILE A 15 -6.12 -6.61 9.80
N ILE A 16 -6.45 -7.50 10.74
CA ILE A 16 -5.63 -7.77 11.92
C ILE A 16 -4.25 -8.27 11.51
N ILE A 17 -4.18 -9.26 10.63
CA ILE A 17 -2.91 -9.81 10.13
C ILE A 17 -2.15 -8.72 9.37
N GLY A 18 -2.80 -7.98 8.47
CA GLY A 18 -2.19 -6.90 7.71
C GLY A 18 -1.60 -5.80 8.60
N SER A 19 -2.29 -5.41 9.68
CA SER A 19 -1.80 -4.40 10.61
C SER A 19 -0.56 -4.85 11.39
N LEU A 20 -0.48 -6.13 11.77
CA LEU A 20 0.71 -6.69 12.44
C LEU A 20 1.96 -6.66 11.55
N PHE A 21 1.80 -6.74 10.24
CA PHE A 21 2.90 -6.74 9.28
C PHE A 21 3.13 -5.39 8.58
N SER A 22 2.42 -4.32 8.97
CA SER A 22 2.43 -3.02 8.29
C SER A 22 3.58 -2.07 8.68
N SER A 23 4.55 -2.51 9.48
CA SER A 23 5.62 -1.64 10.01
C SER A 23 6.47 -0.93 8.95
N GLY A 24 6.53 -1.43 7.71
CA GLY A 24 7.24 -0.77 6.61
C GLY A 24 6.66 0.58 6.19
N MET A 25 5.33 0.75 6.28
CA MET A 25 4.68 2.04 6.04
C MET A 25 5.00 3.07 7.14
N MET A 26 5.12 2.62 8.39
CA MET A 26 5.49 3.46 9.51
C MET A 26 6.89 4.07 9.36
N GLU A 27 7.84 3.34 8.75
CA GLU A 27 9.18 3.84 8.49
C GLU A 27 9.17 5.00 7.49
N ILE A 28 8.38 4.91 6.43
CA ILE A 28 8.19 6.00 5.46
C ILE A 28 7.56 7.23 6.14
N ALA A 29 6.59 7.02 7.02
CA ALA A 29 5.97 8.08 7.78
C ALA A 29 6.96 8.77 8.74
N ARG A 30 7.84 7.99 9.39
CA ARG A 30 8.80 8.50 10.38
C ARG A 30 9.96 9.31 9.81
N SER A 31 10.48 8.93 8.66
CA SER A 31 11.74 9.48 8.13
C SER A 31 11.64 10.03 6.72
N GLY A 32 10.48 9.86 6.06
CA GLY A 32 10.31 10.19 4.64
C GLY A 32 9.89 11.64 4.37
N VAL A 33 8.98 12.18 5.14
CA VAL A 33 8.28 13.43 4.82
C VAL A 33 8.79 14.62 5.63
N PHE A 34 9.05 14.44 6.91
CA PHE A 34 9.55 15.49 7.80
C PHE A 34 10.83 15.06 8.53
N MET A 35 11.51 16.00 9.17
CA MET A 35 12.73 15.75 9.96
C MET A 35 12.36 15.58 11.44
N PRO A 36 12.31 14.34 11.98
CA PRO A 36 11.85 14.12 13.36
C PRO A 36 12.68 14.83 14.41
N ALA A 37 13.97 15.07 14.12
CA ALA A 37 14.89 15.76 15.04
C ALA A 37 14.50 17.22 15.36
N GLN A 38 13.68 17.85 14.51
CA GLN A 38 13.22 19.23 14.67
C GLN A 38 11.91 19.34 15.43
N PHE A 39 11.25 18.20 15.69
CA PHE A 39 9.98 18.13 16.39
C PHE A 39 10.14 17.53 17.77
N THR A 40 9.43 18.07 18.76
CA THR A 40 9.33 17.43 20.07
C THR A 40 8.46 16.19 19.98
N PHE A 41 8.55 15.30 20.95
CA PHE A 41 7.68 14.13 21.02
C PHE A 41 6.18 14.51 21.04
N HIS A 42 5.85 15.60 21.71
CA HIS A 42 4.48 16.14 21.73
C HIS A 42 4.02 16.58 20.34
N ASP A 43 4.86 17.30 19.58
CA ASP A 43 4.55 17.73 18.22
C ASP A 43 4.26 16.52 17.31
N ILE A 44 5.09 15.50 17.41
CA ILE A 44 4.94 14.26 16.62
C ILE A 44 3.62 13.56 16.98
N MET A 45 3.28 13.47 18.24
CA MET A 45 1.98 12.92 18.67
C MET A 45 0.79 13.70 18.10
N LEU A 46 0.87 15.04 18.11
CA LEU A 46 -0.17 15.90 17.53
C LEU A 46 -0.29 15.69 16.01
N ILE A 47 0.83 15.59 15.30
CA ILE A 47 0.82 15.30 13.85
C ILE A 47 0.12 13.96 13.57
N PHE A 48 0.50 12.89 14.27
CA PHE A 48 -0.13 11.59 14.07
C PHE A 48 -1.59 11.57 14.47
N LEU A 49 -1.97 12.24 15.54
CA LEU A 49 -3.37 12.35 15.95
C LEU A 49 -4.20 13.08 14.88
N ALA A 50 -3.68 14.19 14.34
CA ALA A 50 -4.33 14.94 13.28
C ALA A 50 -4.51 14.09 12.02
N VAL A 51 -3.47 13.35 11.62
CA VAL A 51 -3.51 12.42 10.47
C VAL A 51 -4.59 11.37 10.68
N MET A 52 -4.62 10.70 11.83
CA MET A 52 -5.61 9.65 12.10
C MET A 52 -7.05 10.19 12.06
N LEU A 53 -7.30 11.38 12.64
CA LEU A 53 -8.62 12.01 12.61
C LEU A 53 -9.03 12.41 11.19
N THR A 54 -8.10 12.98 10.43
CA THR A 54 -8.34 13.41 9.04
C THR A 54 -8.61 12.21 8.15
N ASP A 55 -7.81 11.15 8.26
CA ASP A 55 -7.98 9.92 7.46
C ASP A 55 -9.35 9.27 7.70
N VAL A 56 -9.78 9.17 8.97
CA VAL A 56 -11.11 8.63 9.30
C VAL A 56 -12.23 9.45 8.66
N ILE A 57 -12.17 10.79 8.79
CA ILE A 57 -13.19 11.69 8.22
C ILE A 57 -13.17 11.59 6.68
N LEU A 58 -11.99 11.63 6.08
CA LEU A 58 -11.81 11.57 4.63
C LEU A 58 -12.33 10.26 4.06
N LEU A 59 -11.98 9.14 4.68
CA LEU A 59 -12.46 7.82 4.25
C LEU A 59 -13.97 7.68 4.38
N ASP A 60 -14.57 8.21 5.46
CA ASP A 60 -16.02 8.19 5.65
C ASP A 60 -16.75 9.00 4.58
N VAL A 61 -16.25 10.20 4.28
CA VAL A 61 -16.79 11.07 3.22
C VAL A 61 -16.69 10.39 1.85
N PHE A 62 -15.52 9.87 1.49
CA PHE A 62 -15.32 9.22 0.18
C PHE A 62 -16.16 7.95 0.04
N ASN A 63 -16.28 7.15 1.10
CA ASN A 63 -17.13 5.95 1.09
C ASN A 63 -18.62 6.31 0.97
N THR A 64 -19.06 7.37 1.64
CA THR A 64 -20.46 7.85 1.57
C THR A 64 -20.82 8.28 0.16
N PHE A 65 -19.91 8.97 -0.54
CA PHE A 65 -20.12 9.40 -1.93
C PHE A 65 -19.80 8.30 -2.96
N GLY A 66 -19.31 7.13 -2.55
CA GLY A 66 -18.90 6.05 -3.44
C GLY A 66 -17.70 6.39 -4.32
N LEU A 67 -16.84 7.29 -3.88
CA LEU A 67 -15.64 7.71 -4.59
C LEU A 67 -14.47 6.79 -4.25
N PRO A 68 -13.68 6.35 -5.27
CA PRO A 68 -12.49 5.57 -5.01
C PRO A 68 -11.43 6.45 -4.34
N THR A 69 -10.82 5.95 -3.27
CA THR A 69 -9.74 6.64 -2.57
C THR A 69 -8.51 5.74 -2.44
N SER A 70 -7.33 6.36 -2.34
CA SER A 70 -6.07 5.68 -2.06
C SER A 70 -5.58 6.08 -0.67
N THR A 71 -5.73 5.19 0.30
CA THR A 71 -5.28 5.40 1.68
C THR A 71 -3.80 5.73 1.79
N THR A 72 -2.95 5.13 0.95
CA THR A 72 -1.50 5.42 0.93
C THR A 72 -1.22 6.88 0.53
N VAL A 73 -1.90 7.37 -0.50
CA VAL A 73 -1.77 8.76 -0.96
C VAL A 73 -2.28 9.72 0.13
N SER A 74 -3.45 9.41 0.70
CA SER A 74 -4.07 10.18 1.77
C SER A 74 -3.10 10.38 2.93
N ILE A 75 -2.60 9.30 3.52
CA ILE A 75 -1.68 9.33 4.66
C ILE A 75 -0.42 10.15 4.38
N VAL A 76 0.16 10.05 3.18
CA VAL A 76 1.36 10.82 2.82
C VAL A 76 1.09 12.32 2.79
N PHE A 77 -0.02 12.74 2.17
CA PHE A 77 -0.39 14.15 2.11
C PHE A 77 -0.87 14.70 3.46
N GLU A 78 -1.56 13.91 4.26
CA GLU A 78 -1.98 14.27 5.62
C GLU A 78 -0.77 14.45 6.54
N LEU A 79 0.23 13.54 6.48
CA LEU A 79 1.49 13.69 7.20
C LEU A 79 2.24 14.95 6.79
N LEU A 80 2.32 15.22 5.50
CA LEU A 80 2.95 16.44 5.00
C LEU A 80 2.20 17.68 5.49
N GLY A 81 0.87 17.69 5.39
CA GLY A 81 0.03 18.80 5.87
C GLY A 81 0.15 19.03 7.37
N GLY A 82 0.08 17.96 8.16
CA GLY A 82 0.24 18.03 9.63
C GLY A 82 1.62 18.54 10.03
N ALA A 83 2.69 18.04 9.38
CA ALA A 83 4.05 18.51 9.65
C ALA A 83 4.24 19.98 9.27
N VAL A 84 3.70 20.41 8.12
CA VAL A 84 3.73 21.82 7.70
C VAL A 84 2.98 22.70 8.69
N ALA A 85 1.79 22.32 9.11
CA ALA A 85 0.97 23.10 10.05
C ALA A 85 1.69 23.30 11.40
N VAL A 86 2.26 22.23 11.97
CA VAL A 86 3.01 22.31 13.23
C VAL A 86 4.30 23.11 13.05
N ALA A 87 5.02 22.96 11.94
CA ALA A 87 6.21 23.75 11.65
C ALA A 87 5.89 25.24 11.54
N LEU A 88 4.83 25.60 10.81
CA LEU A 88 4.38 26.99 10.70
C LEU A 88 3.99 27.59 12.07
N PHE A 89 3.29 26.81 12.90
CA PHE A 89 2.94 27.25 14.25
C PHE A 89 4.18 27.50 15.10
N LYS A 90 5.19 26.63 15.03
CA LYS A 90 6.47 26.82 15.72
C LYS A 90 7.22 28.05 15.24
N ILE A 91 7.28 28.25 13.92
CA ILE A 91 7.93 29.45 13.33
C ILE A 91 7.21 30.72 13.78
N TRP A 92 5.88 30.72 13.81
CA TRP A 92 5.10 31.89 14.21
C TRP A 92 5.18 32.18 15.73
N SER A 93 5.30 31.13 16.54
CA SER A 93 5.42 31.26 18.02
C SER A 93 6.87 31.49 18.47
N ALA A 94 7.85 31.43 17.56
CA ALA A 94 9.25 31.67 17.90
C ALA A 94 9.53 33.17 18.13
N GLU A 95 10.48 33.48 19.02
CA GLU A 95 10.94 34.85 19.21
C GLU A 95 11.64 35.42 17.97
N PRO A 96 11.56 36.75 17.74
CA PRO A 96 12.22 37.40 16.60
C PRO A 96 13.73 37.09 16.60
N GLY A 97 14.19 36.33 15.55
CA GLY A 97 15.58 35.89 15.39
C GLY A 97 15.88 34.43 15.72
N ALA A 98 14.94 33.70 16.34
CA ALA A 98 15.05 32.27 16.61
C ALA A 98 14.27 31.39 15.61
N ALA A 99 13.49 31.99 14.71
CA ALA A 99 12.67 31.28 13.75
C ALA A 99 13.55 30.58 12.71
N GLN A 100 13.44 29.26 12.63
CA GLN A 100 14.08 28.46 11.58
C GLN A 100 13.22 28.51 10.31
N GLU A 101 13.85 28.35 9.16
CA GLU A 101 13.12 28.23 7.89
C GLU A 101 12.31 26.93 7.83
N LEU A 102 11.18 26.96 7.10
CA LEU A 102 10.33 25.77 6.89
C LEU A 102 11.10 24.59 6.27
N SER A 103 12.12 24.88 5.48
CA SER A 103 13.02 23.88 4.85
C SER A 103 13.78 23.04 5.88
N SER A 104 13.98 23.52 7.09
CA SER A 104 14.65 22.76 8.16
C SER A 104 13.75 21.70 8.80
N TYR A 105 12.43 21.88 8.74
CA TYR A 105 11.44 20.98 9.31
C TYR A 105 11.00 19.89 8.36
N ILE A 106 10.98 20.20 7.05
CA ILE A 106 10.43 19.31 6.02
C ILE A 106 11.56 18.84 5.10
N ASN A 107 11.60 17.54 4.87
CA ASN A 107 12.51 16.98 3.87
C ASN A 107 11.94 17.14 2.46
N SER A 108 12.06 18.35 1.91
CA SER A 108 11.46 18.73 0.61
C SER A 108 11.89 17.79 -0.52
N SER A 109 13.16 17.36 -0.51
CA SER A 109 13.69 16.44 -1.54
C SER A 109 13.01 15.07 -1.50
N LYS A 110 12.89 14.48 -0.30
CA LYS A 110 12.20 13.19 -0.12
C LYS A 110 10.69 13.31 -0.34
N ALA A 111 10.06 14.37 0.15
CA ALA A 111 8.64 14.63 -0.06
C ALA A 111 8.34 14.72 -1.56
N LEU A 112 9.13 15.47 -2.32
CA LEU A 112 8.99 15.58 -3.77
C LEU A 112 9.22 14.24 -4.48
N ALA A 113 10.21 13.46 -4.05
CA ALA A 113 10.46 12.11 -4.59
C ALA A 113 9.28 11.16 -4.35
N ILE A 114 8.65 11.22 -3.17
CA ILE A 114 7.46 10.42 -2.86
C ILE A 114 6.28 10.85 -3.73
N ILE A 115 6.01 12.14 -3.82
CA ILE A 115 4.92 12.69 -4.64
C ILE A 115 5.11 12.32 -6.11
N SER A 116 6.30 12.54 -6.66
CA SER A 116 6.60 12.18 -8.05
C SER A 116 6.50 10.68 -8.30
N GLY A 117 6.91 9.85 -7.33
CA GLY A 117 6.75 8.40 -7.35
C GLY A 117 5.28 7.97 -7.39
N ILE A 118 4.41 8.64 -6.63
CA ILE A 118 2.96 8.39 -6.65
C ILE A 118 2.41 8.66 -8.05
N PHE A 119 2.66 9.83 -8.64
CA PHE A 119 2.17 10.16 -9.98
C PHE A 119 2.74 9.22 -11.05
N SER A 120 4.04 8.91 -10.97
CA SER A 120 4.68 7.96 -11.89
C SER A 120 4.05 6.57 -11.78
N SER A 121 3.74 6.09 -10.57
CA SER A 121 3.10 4.79 -10.35
C SER A 121 1.72 4.70 -10.99
N VAL A 122 0.92 5.76 -10.92
CA VAL A 122 -0.41 5.84 -11.56
C VAL A 122 -0.28 5.71 -13.08
N PHE A 123 0.69 6.43 -13.68
CA PHE A 123 0.93 6.36 -15.12
C PHE A 123 1.37 4.95 -15.56
N VAL A 124 2.30 4.33 -14.84
CA VAL A 124 2.74 2.95 -15.11
C VAL A 124 1.59 1.96 -14.95
N ALA A 125 0.79 2.09 -13.87
CA ALA A 125 -0.37 1.24 -13.63
C ALA A 125 -1.41 1.34 -14.75
N PHE A 126 -1.64 2.54 -15.29
CA PHE A 126 -2.54 2.77 -16.42
C PHE A 126 -2.06 2.05 -17.68
N ILE A 127 -0.79 2.19 -18.05
CA ILE A 127 -0.21 1.51 -19.22
C ILE A 127 -0.28 -0.01 -19.04
N CYS A 128 0.14 -0.52 -17.88
CA CYS A 128 0.07 -1.95 -17.57
C CYS A 128 -1.37 -2.48 -17.62
N GLY A 129 -2.33 -1.73 -17.07
CA GLY A 129 -3.75 -2.08 -17.09
C GLY A 129 -4.31 -2.19 -18.51
N ILE A 130 -4.01 -1.23 -19.38
CA ILE A 130 -4.38 -1.28 -20.80
C ILE A 130 -3.79 -2.51 -21.47
N THR A 131 -2.50 -2.77 -21.26
CA THR A 131 -1.78 -3.89 -21.86
C THR A 131 -2.39 -5.23 -21.42
N VAL A 132 -2.60 -5.42 -20.12
CA VAL A 132 -3.21 -6.64 -19.57
C VAL A 132 -4.64 -6.82 -20.09
N MET A 133 -5.43 -5.74 -20.15
CA MET A 133 -6.78 -5.80 -20.69
C MET A 133 -6.81 -6.15 -22.17
N TRP A 134 -5.89 -5.59 -22.96
CA TRP A 134 -5.75 -5.92 -24.38
C TRP A 134 -5.38 -7.39 -24.58
N ILE A 135 -4.39 -7.90 -23.85
CA ILE A 135 -4.00 -9.32 -23.86
C ILE A 135 -5.17 -10.21 -23.46
N SER A 136 -5.90 -9.85 -22.39
CA SER A 136 -7.07 -10.60 -21.94
C SER A 136 -8.15 -10.69 -23.02
N ARG A 137 -8.41 -9.61 -23.75
CA ARG A 137 -9.35 -9.60 -24.86
C ARG A 137 -8.92 -10.46 -26.04
N LEU A 138 -7.62 -10.53 -26.32
CA LEU A 138 -7.09 -11.43 -27.35
C LEU A 138 -7.25 -12.89 -26.96
N ILE A 139 -6.99 -13.25 -25.71
CA ILE A 139 -7.07 -14.62 -25.20
C ILE A 139 -8.51 -15.09 -25.08
N PHE A 140 -9.40 -14.24 -24.52
CA PHE A 140 -10.82 -14.54 -24.29
C PHE A 140 -11.70 -13.95 -25.40
N SER A 141 -11.40 -14.26 -26.66
CA SER A 141 -12.17 -13.84 -27.85
C SER A 141 -13.53 -14.54 -27.93
N PHE A 142 -14.23 -14.46 -29.08
CA PHE A 142 -15.62 -14.84 -29.32
C PHE A 142 -16.09 -16.18 -28.74
N ASN A 143 -15.20 -17.18 -28.54
CA ASN A 143 -15.52 -18.48 -27.93
C ASN A 143 -15.10 -18.56 -26.45
N TYR A 144 -15.46 -17.53 -25.66
CA TYR A 144 -15.04 -17.37 -24.28
C TYR A 144 -15.31 -18.61 -23.40
N LYS A 145 -16.40 -19.35 -23.59
CA LYS A 145 -16.74 -20.54 -22.78
C LYS A 145 -15.68 -21.64 -22.85
N LYS A 146 -15.12 -21.89 -24.04
CA LYS A 146 -14.09 -22.92 -24.23
C LYS A 146 -12.71 -22.43 -23.76
N SER A 147 -12.35 -21.19 -24.07
CA SER A 147 -11.12 -20.55 -23.62
C SER A 147 -11.11 -20.37 -22.10
N PHE A 148 -12.22 -19.99 -21.50
CA PHE A 148 -12.31 -19.79 -20.05
C PHE A 148 -12.11 -21.08 -19.26
N LYS A 149 -12.55 -22.21 -19.78
CA LYS A 149 -12.38 -23.52 -19.10
C LYS A 149 -10.91 -23.88 -18.89
N TYR A 150 -10.03 -23.61 -19.86
CA TYR A 150 -8.62 -24.01 -19.81
C TYR A 150 -7.68 -22.83 -19.48
N LEU A 151 -7.84 -21.70 -20.18
CA LEU A 151 -6.98 -20.54 -19.95
C LEU A 151 -7.43 -19.70 -18.75
N GLY A 152 -8.70 -19.75 -18.37
CA GLY A 152 -9.19 -19.04 -17.17
C GLY A 152 -8.50 -19.49 -15.89
N ALA A 153 -8.28 -20.80 -15.74
CA ALA A 153 -7.55 -21.35 -14.59
C ALA A 153 -6.11 -20.82 -14.50
N VAL A 154 -5.40 -20.79 -15.63
CA VAL A 154 -4.02 -20.28 -15.72
C VAL A 154 -4.00 -18.77 -15.45
N TRP A 155 -4.94 -18.01 -16.02
CA TRP A 155 -5.03 -16.56 -15.84
C TRP A 155 -5.33 -16.17 -14.40
N CYS A 156 -6.29 -16.85 -13.76
CA CYS A 156 -6.58 -16.69 -12.34
C CYS A 156 -5.40 -17.12 -11.47
N GLY A 157 -4.73 -18.22 -11.85
CA GLY A 157 -3.52 -18.68 -11.18
C GLY A 157 -2.41 -17.65 -11.19
N LEU A 158 -2.14 -17.02 -12.34
CA LEU A 158 -1.17 -15.92 -12.47
C LEU A 158 -1.55 -14.71 -11.59
N ALA A 159 -2.81 -14.30 -11.62
CA ALA A 159 -3.28 -13.15 -10.82
C ALA A 159 -3.13 -13.42 -9.32
N LEU A 160 -3.57 -14.57 -8.83
CA LEU A 160 -3.47 -14.93 -7.42
C LEU A 160 -2.00 -15.13 -6.99
N THR A 161 -1.17 -15.70 -7.85
CA THR A 161 0.28 -15.83 -7.59
C THR A 161 0.95 -14.46 -7.47
N ALA A 162 0.60 -13.52 -8.34
CA ALA A 162 1.12 -12.15 -8.26
C ALA A 162 0.70 -11.47 -6.93
N ILE A 163 -0.57 -11.59 -6.55
CA ILE A 163 -1.08 -11.03 -5.27
C ILE A 163 -0.35 -11.68 -4.09
N THR A 164 -0.23 -13.00 -4.07
CA THR A 164 0.46 -13.74 -3.00
C THR A 164 1.93 -13.35 -2.92
N TYR A 165 2.61 -13.21 -4.08
CA TYR A 165 3.97 -12.73 -4.14
C TYR A 165 4.12 -11.35 -3.50
N PHE A 166 3.27 -10.39 -3.86
CA PHE A 166 3.32 -9.05 -3.27
C PHE A 166 3.00 -9.06 -1.78
N ALA A 167 2.01 -9.84 -1.34
CA ALA A 167 1.65 -9.95 0.06
C ALA A 167 2.79 -10.53 0.91
N ILE A 168 3.43 -11.62 0.46
CA ILE A 168 4.50 -12.28 1.20
C ILE A 168 5.81 -11.47 1.11
N PHE A 169 6.29 -11.17 -0.10
CA PHE A 169 7.62 -10.60 -0.28
C PHE A 169 7.68 -9.11 0.03
N LYS A 170 6.65 -8.34 -0.28
CA LYS A 170 6.61 -6.90 0.03
C LYS A 170 6.07 -6.64 1.44
N GLY A 171 5.06 -7.38 1.88
CA GLY A 171 4.52 -7.26 3.22
C GLY A 171 5.53 -7.68 4.30
N LEU A 172 6.14 -8.85 4.16
CA LEU A 172 7.08 -9.38 5.16
C LEU A 172 8.40 -8.61 5.23
N LYS A 173 8.93 -8.09 4.10
CA LYS A 173 10.18 -7.31 4.10
C LYS A 173 10.08 -6.01 4.91
N GLY A 174 8.89 -5.45 5.07
CA GLY A 174 8.66 -4.26 5.90
C GLY A 174 8.38 -4.57 7.36
N SER A 175 8.24 -5.83 7.75
CA SER A 175 7.85 -6.23 9.09
C SER A 175 9.05 -6.37 10.03
N THR A 176 8.92 -5.86 11.25
CA THR A 176 9.91 -6.05 12.33
C THR A 176 9.86 -7.45 12.94
N LEU A 177 8.81 -8.23 12.64
CA LEU A 177 8.62 -9.59 13.15
C LEU A 177 9.41 -10.65 12.40
N VAL A 178 9.92 -10.33 11.22
CA VAL A 178 10.62 -11.28 10.36
C VAL A 178 12.13 -11.07 10.43
N THR A 179 12.84 -12.12 10.82
CA THR A 179 14.31 -12.08 10.93
C THR A 179 14.95 -11.93 9.55
N LYS A 180 16.07 -11.19 9.47
CA LYS A 180 16.81 -10.96 8.21
C LYS A 180 17.22 -12.26 7.51
N ASP A 181 17.50 -13.31 8.26
CA ASP A 181 17.85 -14.63 7.70
C ASP A 181 16.66 -15.31 7.01
N MET A 182 15.44 -15.13 7.54
CA MET A 182 14.23 -15.66 6.94
C MET A 182 13.90 -14.94 5.62
N ILE A 183 14.13 -13.61 5.57
CA ILE A 183 14.00 -12.84 4.32
C ILE A 183 15.00 -13.31 3.27
N ARG A 184 16.24 -13.58 3.68
CA ARG A 184 17.30 -14.06 2.80
C ARG A 184 17.00 -15.45 2.22
N HIS A 185 16.45 -16.35 3.03
CA HIS A 185 15.96 -17.65 2.59
C HIS A 185 14.79 -17.55 1.59
N LEU A 186 13.84 -16.67 1.85
CA LEU A 186 12.72 -16.39 0.96
C LEU A 186 13.21 -15.83 -0.40
N ASP A 187 14.15 -14.89 -0.37
CA ASP A 187 14.72 -14.30 -1.59
C ASP A 187 15.51 -15.34 -2.42
N ALA A 188 16.22 -16.25 -1.77
CA ALA A 188 16.98 -17.29 -2.46
C ALA A 188 16.08 -18.32 -3.19
N HIS A 189 14.87 -18.57 -2.66
CA HIS A 189 13.95 -19.57 -3.20
C HIS A 189 12.67 -18.98 -3.82
N ILE A 190 12.71 -17.71 -4.19
CA ILE A 190 11.56 -16.95 -4.71
C ILE A 190 10.86 -17.65 -5.87
N TRP A 191 11.63 -18.19 -6.84
CA TRP A 191 11.10 -18.87 -8.00
C TRP A 191 10.37 -20.16 -7.63
N LEU A 192 10.84 -20.87 -6.62
CA LEU A 192 10.21 -22.10 -6.14
C LEU A 192 8.84 -21.81 -5.51
N TYR A 193 8.74 -20.75 -4.69
CA TYR A 193 7.46 -20.33 -4.11
C TYR A 193 6.46 -19.83 -5.16
N VAL A 194 6.94 -19.07 -6.14
CA VAL A 194 6.11 -18.57 -7.26
C VAL A 194 5.60 -19.75 -8.11
N CYS A 195 6.45 -20.70 -8.47
CA CYS A 195 6.05 -21.89 -9.23
C CYS A 195 5.06 -22.77 -8.44
N CYS A 196 5.34 -23.04 -7.17
CA CYS A 196 4.44 -23.84 -6.34
C CYS A 196 3.07 -23.18 -6.16
N SER A 197 3.00 -21.88 -5.93
CA SER A 197 1.73 -21.17 -5.81
C SER A 197 0.95 -21.17 -7.12
N LEU A 198 1.63 -20.96 -8.24
CA LEU A 198 1.00 -20.99 -9.56
C LEU A 198 0.42 -22.36 -9.90
N VAL A 199 1.18 -23.42 -9.68
CA VAL A 199 0.73 -24.80 -9.92
C VAL A 199 -0.43 -25.16 -8.99
N SER A 200 -0.30 -24.88 -7.70
CA SER A 200 -1.35 -25.16 -6.71
C SER A 200 -2.68 -24.46 -7.04
N VAL A 201 -2.62 -23.18 -7.36
CA VAL A 201 -3.82 -22.39 -7.67
C VAL A 201 -4.43 -22.81 -9.01
N SER A 202 -3.59 -23.04 -10.03
CA SER A 202 -4.08 -23.51 -11.34
C SER A 202 -4.72 -24.90 -11.24
N TYR A 203 -4.14 -25.79 -10.43
CA TYR A 203 -4.70 -27.13 -10.20
C TYR A 203 -6.05 -27.07 -9.47
N THR A 204 -6.17 -26.25 -8.41
CA THR A 204 -7.42 -26.11 -7.68
C THR A 204 -8.54 -25.52 -8.55
N HIS A 205 -8.24 -24.56 -9.43
CA HIS A 205 -9.22 -24.02 -10.37
C HIS A 205 -9.61 -24.98 -11.51
N LEU A 206 -8.73 -25.91 -11.89
CA LEU A 206 -9.04 -26.93 -12.89
C LEU A 206 -9.89 -28.08 -12.33
N THR A 207 -9.76 -28.36 -11.03
CA THR A 207 -10.42 -29.49 -10.36
C THR A 207 -11.75 -29.14 -9.69
N LEU A 208 -12.03 -27.85 -9.46
CA LEU A 208 -13.32 -27.41 -8.93
C LEU A 208 -14.34 -27.30 -10.07
N PRO A 209 -15.53 -27.92 -9.92
CA PRO A 209 -16.61 -27.92 -10.92
C PRO A 209 -17.24 -26.54 -11.13
#